data_91648e44c4367c44818da74792560518
#
_entry.id   91648e44c4367c44818da74792560518
#
_cell.length_a   1.000
_cell.length_b   1.000
_cell.length_c   1.000
_cell.angle_alpha   90.00
_cell.angle_beta   90.00
_cell.angle_gamma   90.00
#
_symmetry.space_group_name_H-M   'P 1'
#
loop_
_entity.id
_entity.type
_entity.pdbx_description
1 polymer ?
#
loop_
_entity_poly.entity_id
_entity_poly.type
_entity_poly.pdbx_seq_one_letter_code
_entity_poly.pdbx_strand_id
1 'polypeptide(L)'
;MALFTSNEFYDRHFNEFSKHIYDNEKTLIISNKDSQLKFKSKKNLDFILIDFNDDFDTQTNNIKNRYDLIILSDVFEVSHDIIKFLKTLKKYLNFDGKIIIASINPFWNVPLKILENLNLKKKSNNRSYIHLKKFSTVLSSVGFDVVSTKSRQYFPFKFFYLGTFLNNLLEILFYFFNLGIRTYIIIKENNLNNENNNLSKTIIVPAKN
;
A
#
# COMPACT_ATOMS: atom_id res chain seq x y z
N MET A 1 19.88 3.11 21.01
CA MET A 1 19.88 2.23 19.82
C MET A 1 18.45 1.76 19.60
N ALA A 2 17.78 2.20 18.55
CA ALA A 2 16.35 1.91 18.39
C ALA A 2 16.16 0.44 18.01
N LEU A 3 15.50 -0.32 18.86
CA LEU A 3 15.16 -1.74 18.67
C LEU A 3 14.27 -1.99 17.42
N PHE A 4 13.73 -0.93 16.82
CA PHE A 4 12.72 -0.96 15.77
C PHE A 4 13.20 -0.67 14.35
N THR A 5 14.44 -0.30 14.15
CA THR A 5 14.99 -0.07 12.80
C THR A 5 15.71 -1.30 12.33
N SER A 6 15.03 -2.42 12.25
CA SER A 6 15.66 -3.57 11.65
C SER A 6 15.47 -3.53 10.13
N ASN A 7 16.55 -3.67 9.39
CA ASN A 7 16.51 -3.95 7.96
C ASN A 7 15.50 -5.09 7.65
N GLU A 8 15.35 -6.04 8.55
CA GLU A 8 14.41 -7.17 8.46
C GLU A 8 12.94 -6.75 8.36
N PHE A 9 12.49 -5.69 9.06
CA PHE A 9 11.12 -5.19 8.94
C PHE A 9 10.85 -4.64 7.54
N TYR A 10 11.81 -3.91 6.97
CA TYR A 10 11.71 -3.38 5.62
C TYR A 10 11.99 -4.45 4.55
N ASP A 11 12.85 -5.44 4.84
CA ASP A 11 13.08 -6.59 3.96
C ASP A 11 11.80 -7.43 3.79
N ARG A 12 11.06 -7.68 4.88
CA ARG A 12 9.75 -8.34 4.83
C ARG A 12 8.73 -7.53 4.04
N HIS A 13 8.73 -6.22 4.24
CA HIS A 13 7.88 -5.31 3.50
C HIS A 13 8.20 -5.35 1.99
N PHE A 14 9.47 -5.33 1.64
CA PHE A 14 9.90 -5.49 0.26
C PHE A 14 9.50 -6.86 -0.32
N ASN A 15 9.66 -7.93 0.46
CA ASN A 15 9.29 -9.28 0.04
C ASN A 15 7.79 -9.42 -0.25
N GLU A 16 6.92 -8.71 0.48
CA GLU A 16 5.49 -8.69 0.16
C GLU A 16 5.21 -8.03 -1.19
N PHE A 17 5.88 -6.93 -1.50
CA PHE A 17 5.74 -6.28 -2.81
C PHE A 17 6.33 -7.13 -3.93
N SER A 18 7.48 -7.76 -3.71
CA SER A 18 8.19 -8.53 -4.75
C SER A 18 7.37 -9.69 -5.31
N LYS A 19 6.41 -10.21 -4.53
CA LYS A 19 5.45 -11.24 -4.96
C LYS A 19 4.53 -10.76 -6.09
N HIS A 20 4.40 -9.45 -6.27
CA HIS A 20 3.50 -8.82 -7.22
C HIS A 20 4.24 -8.14 -8.38
N ILE A 21 5.59 -8.12 -8.34
CA ILE A 21 6.43 -7.50 -9.37
C ILE A 21 6.88 -8.59 -10.34
N TYR A 22 6.38 -8.53 -11.58
CA TYR A 22 6.74 -9.44 -12.64
C TYR A 22 7.71 -8.77 -13.62
N ASP A 23 8.61 -9.56 -14.22
CA ASP A 23 9.67 -9.01 -15.09
C ASP A 23 9.15 -8.42 -16.41
N ASN A 24 7.95 -8.82 -16.83
CA ASN A 24 7.26 -8.31 -18.02
C ASN A 24 6.36 -7.10 -17.74
N GLU A 25 6.14 -6.72 -16.49
CA GLU A 25 5.31 -5.59 -16.09
C GLU A 25 6.17 -4.36 -15.78
N LYS A 26 5.74 -3.18 -16.25
CA LYS A 26 6.32 -1.90 -15.81
C LYS A 26 5.78 -1.56 -14.43
N THR A 27 6.68 -1.42 -13.47
CA THR A 27 6.33 -1.14 -12.07
C THR A 27 6.87 0.23 -11.67
N LEU A 28 6.00 1.05 -11.08
CA LEU A 28 6.37 2.30 -10.41
C LEU A 28 6.24 2.12 -8.90
N ILE A 29 7.29 2.43 -8.17
CA ILE A 29 7.26 2.47 -6.72
C ILE A 29 7.36 3.91 -6.24
N ILE A 30 6.38 4.31 -5.46
CA ILE A 30 6.32 5.62 -4.83
C ILE A 30 6.44 5.42 -3.33
N SER A 31 7.43 6.05 -2.73
CA SER A 31 7.67 5.97 -1.29
C SER A 31 7.93 7.34 -0.70
N ASN A 32 7.64 7.47 0.59
CA ASN A 32 8.02 8.66 1.33
C ASN A 32 9.55 8.77 1.43
N LYS A 33 10.08 9.98 1.31
CA LYS A 33 11.51 10.32 1.43
C LYS A 33 12.15 9.83 2.73
N ASP A 34 11.36 9.80 3.81
CA ASP A 34 11.79 9.27 5.12
C ASP A 34 11.75 7.74 5.22
N SER A 35 11.28 7.06 4.17
CA SER A 35 11.21 5.60 4.15
C SER A 35 12.61 5.00 4.05
N GLN A 36 12.88 3.98 4.85
CA GLN A 36 14.13 3.19 4.78
C GLN A 36 14.06 2.08 3.73
N LEU A 37 13.07 2.12 2.86
CA LEU A 37 12.89 1.12 1.83
C LEU A 37 14.02 1.21 0.80
N LYS A 38 14.78 0.13 0.64
CA LYS A 38 15.85 0.03 -0.34
C LYS A 38 15.44 -0.94 -1.43
N PHE A 39 15.37 -0.46 -2.66
CA PHE A 39 15.12 -1.31 -3.82
C PHE A 39 16.42 -1.58 -4.57
N LYS A 40 16.59 -2.83 -5.00
CA LYS A 40 17.61 -3.14 -6.01
C LYS A 40 17.03 -2.73 -7.37
N SER A 41 17.78 -1.96 -8.13
CA SER A 41 17.41 -1.57 -9.48
C SER A 41 17.10 -2.82 -10.33
N LYS A 42 15.91 -2.87 -10.92
CA LYS A 42 15.49 -3.87 -11.92
C LYS A 42 15.13 -3.14 -13.20
N LYS A 43 15.24 -3.78 -14.35
CA LYS A 43 15.13 -3.19 -15.70
C LYS A 43 13.77 -2.48 -15.95
N ASN A 44 12.67 -2.92 -15.34
CA ASN A 44 11.33 -2.39 -15.56
C ASN A 44 10.74 -1.76 -14.28
N LEU A 45 11.60 -1.24 -13.40
CA LEU A 45 11.20 -0.70 -12.11
C LEU A 45 11.67 0.74 -11.99
N ASP A 46 10.70 1.66 -11.96
CA ASP A 46 10.92 3.07 -11.67
C ASP A 46 10.64 3.34 -10.19
N PHE A 47 11.45 4.21 -9.59
CA PHE A 47 11.34 4.53 -8.17
C PHE A 47 11.31 6.04 -7.97
N ILE A 48 10.32 6.53 -7.23
CA ILE A 48 10.16 7.95 -6.90
C ILE A 48 10.03 8.09 -5.39
N LEU A 49 10.83 9.00 -4.84
CA LEU A 49 10.70 9.46 -3.46
C LEU A 49 9.91 10.75 -3.46
N ILE A 50 8.82 10.78 -2.68
CA ILE A 50 7.97 11.95 -2.54
C ILE A 50 8.23 12.62 -1.19
N ASP A 51 8.38 13.94 -1.23
CA ASP A 51 8.32 14.81 -0.07
C ASP A 51 6.93 15.46 -0.02
N PHE A 52 6.18 15.20 1.05
CA PHE A 52 4.81 15.72 1.17
C PHE A 52 4.75 17.17 1.62
N ASN A 53 5.90 17.79 1.91
CA ASN A 53 5.98 19.25 2.10
C ASN A 53 5.96 19.99 0.76
N ASP A 54 6.28 19.31 -0.34
CA ASP A 54 6.30 19.86 -1.69
C ASP A 54 5.00 19.49 -2.43
N ASP A 55 4.65 20.29 -3.44
CA ASP A 55 3.48 19.98 -4.25
C ASP A 55 3.64 18.66 -5.01
N PHE A 56 2.67 17.77 -4.83
CA PHE A 56 2.68 16.44 -5.45
C PHE A 56 2.69 16.51 -6.98
N ASP A 57 1.97 17.45 -7.57
CA ASP A 57 1.88 17.58 -9.01
C ASP A 57 3.26 17.90 -9.62
N THR A 58 4.08 18.72 -8.95
CA THR A 58 5.44 19.01 -9.42
C THR A 58 6.36 17.81 -9.37
N GLN A 59 6.25 16.97 -8.34
CA GLN A 59 7.06 15.76 -8.17
C GLN A 59 6.68 14.65 -9.16
N THR A 60 5.43 14.60 -9.58
CA THR A 60 4.92 13.61 -10.54
C THR A 60 5.08 14.02 -12.00
N ASN A 61 5.40 15.28 -12.29
CA ASN A 61 5.64 15.76 -13.68
C ASN A 61 6.75 14.99 -14.41
N ASN A 62 7.64 14.34 -13.68
CA ASN A 62 8.69 13.50 -14.24
C ASN A 62 8.21 12.09 -14.63
N ILE A 63 6.97 11.72 -14.29
CA ILE A 63 6.39 10.44 -14.68
C ILE A 63 5.95 10.53 -16.14
N LYS A 64 6.73 9.93 -17.04
CA LYS A 64 6.45 9.96 -18.49
C LYS A 64 5.74 8.71 -19.00
N ASN A 65 5.75 7.63 -18.23
CA ASN A 65 5.26 6.34 -18.63
C ASN A 65 3.91 6.01 -17.97
N ARG A 66 3.23 5.01 -18.52
CA ARG A 66 2.17 4.29 -17.83
C ARG A 66 2.70 2.98 -17.28
N TYR A 67 2.08 2.48 -16.22
CA TYR A 67 2.54 1.34 -15.44
C TYR A 67 1.44 0.31 -15.27
N ASP A 68 1.84 -0.95 -15.27
CA ASP A 68 0.95 -2.08 -15.00
C ASP A 68 0.74 -2.27 -13.49
N LEU A 69 1.75 -1.85 -12.72
CA LEU A 69 1.74 -1.89 -11.27
C LEU A 69 2.28 -0.58 -10.70
N ILE A 70 1.51 0.03 -9.79
CA ILE A 70 1.97 1.15 -8.97
C ILE A 70 1.96 0.69 -7.50
N ILE A 71 3.09 0.84 -6.82
CA ILE A 71 3.23 0.49 -5.40
C ILE A 71 3.39 1.76 -4.58
N LEU A 72 2.52 1.95 -3.59
CA LEU A 72 2.51 3.08 -2.68
C LEU A 72 2.95 2.60 -1.30
N SER A 73 4.17 2.96 -0.89
CA SER A 73 4.75 2.56 0.38
C SER A 73 4.85 3.73 1.35
N ASP A 74 4.11 3.64 2.46
CA ASP A 74 4.12 4.64 3.54
C ASP A 74 3.78 6.08 3.05
N VAL A 75 2.97 6.17 1.99
CA VAL A 75 2.61 7.43 1.32
C VAL A 75 1.31 7.99 1.90
N PHE A 76 0.37 7.11 2.22
CA PHE A 76 -0.97 7.50 2.64
C PHE A 76 -1.02 8.19 4.00
N GLU A 77 -0.10 7.86 4.89
CA GLU A 77 -0.03 8.43 6.23
C GLU A 77 0.36 9.91 6.23
N VAL A 78 0.98 10.36 5.15
CA VAL A 78 1.53 11.73 5.04
C VAL A 78 0.88 12.55 3.94
N SER A 79 0.03 11.95 3.09
CA SER A 79 -0.70 12.67 2.06
C SER A 79 -1.79 13.58 2.65
N HIS A 80 -1.79 14.85 2.26
CA HIS A 80 -2.80 15.82 2.69
C HIS A 80 -4.11 15.69 1.91
N ASP A 81 -4.04 15.33 0.61
CA ASP A 81 -5.20 15.13 -0.27
C ASP A 81 -5.08 13.81 -1.03
N ILE A 82 -5.62 12.76 -0.41
CA ILE A 82 -5.61 11.41 -0.96
C ILE A 82 -6.43 11.31 -2.24
N ILE A 83 -7.52 12.07 -2.34
CA ILE A 83 -8.41 12.04 -3.51
C ILE A 83 -7.69 12.60 -4.72
N LYS A 84 -7.06 13.77 -4.58
CA LYS A 84 -6.26 14.39 -5.64
C LYS A 84 -5.11 13.48 -6.04
N PHE A 85 -4.42 12.91 -5.05
CA PHE A 85 -3.31 11.99 -5.25
C PHE A 85 -3.71 10.76 -6.09
N LEU A 86 -4.80 10.08 -5.71
CA LEU A 86 -5.29 8.90 -6.44
C LEU A 86 -5.76 9.26 -7.85
N LYS A 87 -6.45 10.41 -8.03
CA LYS A 87 -6.85 10.89 -9.36
C LYS A 87 -5.66 11.14 -10.26
N THR A 88 -4.57 11.68 -9.73
CA THR A 88 -3.34 11.90 -10.49
C THR A 88 -2.69 10.56 -10.86
N LEU A 89 -2.60 9.61 -9.94
CA LEU A 89 -2.03 8.29 -10.21
C LEU A 89 -2.82 7.51 -11.27
N LYS A 90 -4.13 7.68 -11.33
CA LYS A 90 -4.97 7.05 -12.36
C LYS A 90 -4.51 7.35 -13.77
N LYS A 91 -3.96 8.55 -14.03
CA LYS A 91 -3.45 8.96 -15.36
C LYS A 91 -2.24 8.13 -15.80
N TYR A 92 -1.49 7.60 -14.84
CA TYR A 92 -0.26 6.83 -15.07
C TYR A 92 -0.48 5.31 -14.98
N LEU A 93 -1.72 4.87 -14.78
CA LEU A 93 -2.06 3.45 -14.75
C LEU A 93 -2.43 2.97 -16.15
N ASN A 94 -1.93 1.80 -16.55
CA ASN A 94 -2.36 1.10 -17.75
C ASN A 94 -3.80 0.58 -17.57
N PHE A 95 -4.47 0.29 -18.68
CA PHE A 95 -5.72 -0.47 -18.66
C PHE A 95 -5.45 -1.81 -17.95
N ASP A 96 -6.28 -2.29 -17.08
CA ASP A 96 -6.02 -3.44 -16.20
C ASP A 96 -4.87 -3.30 -15.18
N GLY A 97 -4.22 -2.17 -15.13
CA GLY A 97 -3.20 -1.90 -14.11
C GLY A 97 -3.76 -1.97 -12.70
N LYS A 98 -2.90 -2.23 -11.73
CA LYS A 98 -3.25 -2.34 -10.31
C LYS A 98 -2.38 -1.41 -9.46
N ILE A 99 -2.95 -0.94 -8.36
CA ILE A 99 -2.20 -0.18 -7.35
C ILE A 99 -2.15 -1.01 -6.07
N ILE A 100 -0.97 -1.17 -5.50
CA ILE A 100 -0.77 -1.77 -4.18
C ILE A 100 -0.46 -0.66 -3.19
N ILE A 101 -1.29 -0.55 -2.17
CA ILE A 101 -1.14 0.44 -1.12
C ILE A 101 -0.68 -0.29 0.14
N ALA A 102 0.47 0.09 0.67
CA ALA A 102 0.91 -0.38 1.97
C ALA A 102 0.87 0.76 2.97
N SER A 103 0.15 0.55 4.03
CA SER A 103 -0.02 1.52 5.11
C SER A 103 0.02 0.84 6.48
N ILE A 104 0.24 1.63 7.52
CA ILE A 104 0.17 1.13 8.89
C ILE A 104 -1.30 0.93 9.27
N ASN A 105 -1.60 -0.25 9.82
CA ASN A 105 -2.93 -0.56 10.30
C ASN A 105 -3.30 0.37 11.47
N PRO A 106 -4.44 1.08 11.41
CA PRO A 106 -4.88 2.02 12.45
C PRO A 106 -4.96 1.42 13.85
N PHE A 107 -5.20 0.10 13.97
CA PHE A 107 -5.20 -0.61 15.25
C PHE A 107 -3.87 -0.44 16.01
N TRP A 108 -2.75 -0.34 15.28
CA TRP A 108 -1.43 -0.20 15.88
C TRP A 108 -1.04 1.23 16.24
N ASN A 109 -1.92 2.20 16.02
CA ASN A 109 -1.63 3.60 16.33
C ASN A 109 -1.30 3.80 17.82
N VAL A 110 -2.14 3.28 18.71
CA VAL A 110 -1.94 3.40 20.16
C VAL A 110 -0.69 2.66 20.63
N PRO A 111 -0.50 1.36 20.32
CA PRO A 111 0.74 0.65 20.65
C PRO A 111 2.01 1.33 20.13
N LEU A 112 2.03 1.79 18.88
CA LEU A 112 3.19 2.46 18.29
C LEU A 112 3.49 3.79 18.97
N LYS A 113 2.47 4.55 19.37
CA LYS A 113 2.63 5.81 20.11
C LYS A 113 3.20 5.59 21.50
N ILE A 114 2.80 4.51 22.19
CA ILE A 114 3.38 4.11 23.47
C ILE A 114 4.87 3.80 23.29
N LEU A 115 5.25 3.07 22.26
CA LEU A 115 6.64 2.74 21.96
C LEU A 115 7.48 3.98 21.60
N GLU A 116 6.89 4.96 20.94
CA GLU A 116 7.52 6.26 20.67
C GLU A 116 7.77 7.05 21.97
N ASN A 117 6.81 7.05 22.89
CA ASN A 117 6.94 7.73 24.19
C ASN A 117 7.99 7.05 25.08
N LEU A 118 8.14 5.74 24.98
CA LEU A 118 9.18 4.97 25.68
C LEU A 118 10.56 5.07 25.00
N ASN A 119 10.72 5.85 23.95
CA ASN A 119 11.93 5.96 23.12
C ASN A 119 12.42 4.62 22.53
N LEU A 120 11.53 3.61 22.47
CA LEU A 120 11.81 2.33 21.84
C LEU A 120 11.67 2.38 20.33
N LYS A 121 11.00 3.40 19.79
CA LYS A 121 10.83 3.70 18.38
C LYS A 121 11.09 5.19 18.10
N LYS A 122 11.67 5.50 16.95
CA LYS A 122 11.82 6.89 16.48
C LYS A 122 10.44 7.54 16.34
N LYS A 123 10.27 8.74 16.89
CA LYS A 123 9.04 9.53 16.74
C LYS A 123 8.74 9.75 15.26
N SER A 124 7.51 9.56 14.90
CA SER A 124 7.00 9.81 13.56
C SER A 124 6.18 11.09 13.59
N ASN A 125 6.57 12.07 12.78
CA ASN A 125 5.81 13.30 12.65
C ASN A 125 4.56 13.06 11.78
N ASN A 126 3.42 13.61 12.21
CA ASN A 126 2.18 13.80 11.47
C ASN A 126 1.72 12.61 10.59
N ARG A 127 1.33 11.51 11.23
CA ARG A 127 0.67 10.40 10.51
C ARG A 127 -0.83 10.56 10.58
N SER A 128 -1.46 10.60 9.42
CA SER A 128 -2.90 10.45 9.27
C SER A 128 -3.25 8.97 9.14
N TYR A 129 -4.07 8.45 10.04
CA TYR A 129 -4.53 7.06 9.97
C TYR A 129 -5.93 7.04 9.38
N ILE A 130 -6.09 6.33 8.26
CA ILE A 130 -7.38 6.19 7.60
C ILE A 130 -7.98 4.84 7.96
N HIS A 131 -9.17 4.86 8.54
CA HIS A 131 -9.91 3.63 8.78
C HIS A 131 -10.30 2.96 7.45
N LEU A 132 -10.06 1.64 7.33
CA LEU A 132 -10.32 0.85 6.13
C LEU A 132 -11.74 1.04 5.56
N LYS A 133 -12.77 1.15 6.42
CA LYS A 133 -14.15 1.40 5.97
C LYS A 133 -14.32 2.75 5.27
N LYS A 134 -13.74 3.82 5.83
CA LYS A 134 -13.76 5.14 5.19
C LYS A 134 -12.92 5.16 3.93
N PHE A 135 -11.87 4.36 3.91
CA PHE A 135 -10.95 4.28 2.78
C PHE A 135 -11.60 3.65 1.55
N SER A 136 -12.39 2.58 1.71
CA SER A 136 -13.12 1.99 0.58
C SER A 136 -14.08 2.98 -0.07
N THR A 137 -14.77 3.82 0.73
CA THR A 137 -15.65 4.87 0.21
C THR A 137 -14.87 5.92 -0.60
N VAL A 138 -13.68 6.33 -0.10
CA VAL A 138 -12.81 7.26 -0.81
C VAL A 138 -12.32 6.65 -2.14
N LEU A 139 -11.92 5.39 -2.13
CA LEU A 139 -11.48 4.67 -3.34
C LEU A 139 -12.60 4.61 -4.38
N SER A 140 -13.80 4.21 -3.98
CA SER A 140 -14.96 4.15 -4.88
C SER A 140 -15.33 5.52 -5.45
N SER A 141 -15.20 6.61 -4.67
CA SER A 141 -15.46 7.97 -5.16
C SER A 141 -14.47 8.43 -6.24
N VAL A 142 -13.28 7.84 -6.29
CA VAL A 142 -12.25 8.09 -7.31
C VAL A 142 -12.36 7.10 -8.49
N GLY A 143 -13.21 6.09 -8.37
CA GLY A 143 -13.39 5.04 -9.38
C GLY A 143 -12.39 3.90 -9.26
N PHE A 144 -12.01 3.54 -8.04
CA PHE A 144 -11.24 2.34 -7.74
C PHE A 144 -12.04 1.36 -6.90
N ASP A 145 -11.87 0.08 -7.18
CA ASP A 145 -12.41 -1.02 -6.38
C ASP A 145 -11.30 -1.74 -5.62
N VAL A 146 -11.60 -2.18 -4.41
CA VAL A 146 -10.70 -2.98 -3.59
C VAL A 146 -10.79 -4.43 -4.04
N VAL A 147 -9.68 -4.95 -4.57
CA VAL A 147 -9.57 -6.36 -5.01
C VAL A 147 -9.23 -7.27 -3.85
N SER A 148 -8.28 -6.86 -3.01
CA SER A 148 -7.90 -7.62 -1.82
C SER A 148 -7.31 -6.75 -0.73
N THR A 149 -7.46 -7.20 0.52
CA THR A 149 -6.84 -6.58 1.69
C THR A 149 -6.20 -7.67 2.52
N LYS A 150 -4.91 -7.48 2.86
CA LYS A 150 -4.14 -8.42 3.71
C LYS A 150 -3.34 -7.64 4.72
N SER A 151 -3.36 -8.07 5.98
CA SER A 151 -2.47 -7.54 7.02
C SER A 151 -1.33 -8.51 7.30
N ARG A 152 -0.15 -7.96 7.49
CA ARG A 152 1.10 -8.70 7.72
C ARG A 152 1.91 -8.05 8.84
N GLN A 153 2.95 -8.76 9.29
CA GLN A 153 3.88 -8.27 10.29
C GLN A 153 3.18 -7.98 11.62
N TYR A 154 3.00 -9.01 12.41
CA TYR A 154 2.36 -8.91 13.73
C TYR A 154 3.34 -8.56 14.83
N PHE A 155 4.62 -8.90 14.64
CA PHE A 155 5.66 -8.69 15.64
C PHE A 155 6.75 -7.76 15.10
N PRO A 156 6.91 -6.55 15.67
CA PRO A 156 7.82 -5.54 15.15
C PRO A 156 9.26 -5.67 15.62
N PHE A 157 9.51 -6.56 16.59
CA PHE A 157 10.82 -6.64 17.26
C PHE A 157 11.76 -7.64 16.60
N LYS A 158 13.05 -7.29 16.59
CA LYS A 158 14.13 -8.21 16.25
C LYS A 158 14.62 -8.89 17.53
N PHE A 159 14.12 -10.06 17.80
CA PHE A 159 14.65 -10.94 18.83
C PHE A 159 15.37 -12.10 18.15
N PHE A 160 16.59 -11.87 17.64
CA PHE A 160 17.32 -12.87 16.86
C PHE A 160 16.38 -13.58 15.85
N TYR A 161 16.44 -14.89 15.70
CA TYR A 161 15.53 -15.66 14.84
C TYR A 161 14.10 -15.80 15.41
N LEU A 162 13.89 -15.47 16.68
CA LEU A 162 12.59 -15.59 17.35
C LEU A 162 11.54 -14.64 16.74
N GLY A 163 11.95 -13.45 16.31
CA GLY A 163 11.04 -12.49 15.67
C GLY A 163 10.43 -13.04 14.38
N THR A 164 11.20 -13.75 13.57
CA THR A 164 10.73 -14.40 12.35
C THR A 164 9.76 -15.54 12.66
N PHE A 165 10.10 -16.38 13.62
CA PHE A 165 9.25 -17.49 14.06
C PHE A 165 7.92 -16.98 14.62
N LEU A 166 7.95 -15.98 15.52
CA LEU A 166 6.76 -15.38 16.10
C LEU A 166 5.87 -14.73 15.03
N ASN A 167 6.45 -14.01 14.05
CA ASN A 167 5.65 -13.46 12.96
C ASN A 167 4.95 -14.54 12.15
N ASN A 168 5.65 -15.61 11.79
CA ASN A 168 5.05 -16.70 11.02
C ASN A 168 3.93 -17.38 11.81
N LEU A 169 4.14 -17.62 13.12
CA LEU A 169 3.13 -18.22 13.99
C LEU A 169 1.92 -17.30 14.13
N LEU A 170 2.14 -16.01 14.41
CA LEU A 170 1.06 -15.03 14.57
C LEU A 170 0.32 -14.77 13.25
N GLU A 171 1.02 -14.83 12.09
CA GLU A 171 0.37 -14.74 10.78
C GLU A 171 -0.61 -15.89 10.55
N ILE A 172 -0.30 -17.10 10.99
CA ILE A 172 -1.20 -18.25 10.90
C ILE A 172 -2.39 -18.08 11.86
N LEU A 173 -2.10 -17.77 13.13
CA LEU A 173 -3.12 -17.66 14.18
C LEU A 173 -4.11 -16.50 13.94
N PHE A 174 -3.61 -15.36 13.46
CA PHE A 174 -4.41 -14.14 13.28
C PHE A 174 -4.74 -13.82 11.81
N TYR A 175 -4.59 -14.80 10.92
CA TYR A 175 -4.85 -14.63 9.48
C TYR A 175 -6.23 -14.01 9.20
N PHE A 176 -7.26 -14.45 9.95
CA PHE A 176 -8.64 -13.99 9.75
C PHE A 176 -8.93 -12.60 10.36
N PHE A 177 -8.12 -12.13 11.29
CA PHE A 177 -8.41 -10.91 12.04
C PHE A 177 -7.85 -9.63 11.42
N ASN A 178 -7.00 -9.73 10.40
CA ASN A 178 -6.34 -8.58 9.76
C ASN A 178 -5.70 -7.58 10.77
N LEU A 179 -5.09 -8.10 11.83
CA LEU A 179 -4.50 -7.32 12.93
C LEU A 179 -2.99 -7.05 12.74
N GLY A 180 -2.41 -7.37 11.58
CA GLY A 180 -1.02 -7.09 11.28
C GLY A 180 -0.70 -5.59 11.35
N ILE A 181 0.56 -5.25 11.62
CA ILE A 181 1.04 -3.87 11.72
C ILE A 181 0.90 -3.14 10.38
N ARG A 182 1.17 -3.85 9.28
CA ARG A 182 1.02 -3.33 7.93
C ARG A 182 -0.17 -3.95 7.22
N THR A 183 -0.94 -3.10 6.57
CA THR A 183 -2.04 -3.50 5.69
C THR A 183 -1.63 -3.24 4.25
N TYR A 184 -1.81 -4.26 3.42
CA TYR A 184 -1.60 -4.22 1.96
C TYR A 184 -2.97 -4.28 1.30
N ILE A 185 -3.30 -3.26 0.53
CA ILE A 185 -4.57 -3.14 -0.17
C ILE A 185 -4.27 -3.12 -1.66
N ILE A 186 -4.84 -4.04 -2.41
CA ILE A 186 -4.76 -4.07 -3.86
C ILE A 186 -6.03 -3.45 -4.41
N ILE A 187 -5.88 -2.43 -5.23
CA ILE A 187 -6.98 -1.76 -5.90
C ILE A 187 -6.80 -1.80 -7.41
N LYS A 188 -7.92 -1.83 -8.12
CA LYS A 188 -7.99 -1.69 -9.57
C LYS A 188 -8.98 -0.59 -9.95
N GLU A 189 -8.78 -0.01 -11.11
CA GLU A 189 -9.75 0.94 -11.67
C GLU A 189 -11.07 0.23 -11.96
N ASN A 190 -12.17 0.86 -11.56
CA ASN A 190 -13.51 0.41 -11.90
C ASN A 190 -13.84 0.88 -13.33
N ASN A 191 -13.70 -0.03 -14.28
CA ASN A 191 -13.94 0.26 -15.70
C ASN A 191 -15.44 0.29 -16.07
N LEU A 192 -16.34 -0.05 -15.12
CA LEU A 192 -17.79 -0.08 -15.40
C LEU A 192 -18.37 1.27 -15.83
N ASN A 193 -17.71 2.37 -15.48
CA ASN A 193 -18.14 3.72 -15.85
C ASN A 193 -17.50 4.25 -17.15
N ASN A 194 -16.49 3.57 -17.70
CA ASN A 194 -15.82 3.99 -18.94
C ASN A 194 -16.41 3.36 -20.19
N GLU A 195 -17.26 2.35 -20.06
CA GLU A 195 -17.99 1.75 -21.17
C GLU A 195 -19.35 2.43 -21.37
N ASN A 196 -19.35 3.69 -21.66
CA ASN A 196 -20.38 4.26 -22.53
C ASN A 196 -20.09 3.68 -23.92
N ASN A 197 -20.75 2.59 -24.25
CA ASN A 197 -21.27 2.23 -25.55
C ASN A 197 -21.20 0.71 -25.79
N ASN A 198 -22.41 0.14 -25.93
CA ASN A 198 -22.66 -1.11 -26.64
C ASN A 198 -22.33 -2.46 -25.99
N LEU A 199 -22.26 -2.55 -24.68
CA LEU A 199 -22.39 -3.85 -24.04
C LEU A 199 -23.86 -4.20 -23.84
N SER A 200 -24.36 -5.16 -24.61
CA SER A 200 -25.61 -5.82 -24.30
C SER A 200 -25.44 -6.58 -22.97
N LYS A 201 -26.07 -6.09 -21.91
CA LYS A 201 -26.06 -6.78 -20.61
C LYS A 201 -27.06 -7.90 -20.65
N THR A 202 -26.59 -9.14 -20.67
CA THR A 202 -27.43 -10.33 -20.51
C THR A 202 -27.52 -10.66 -19.03
N ILE A 203 -28.70 -10.51 -18.43
CA ILE A 203 -28.99 -10.96 -17.08
C ILE A 203 -29.51 -12.39 -17.16
N ILE A 204 -28.74 -13.34 -16.67
CA ILE A 204 -29.18 -14.73 -16.54
C ILE A 204 -29.85 -14.87 -15.16
N VAL A 205 -31.17 -15.01 -15.15
CA VAL A 205 -31.93 -15.31 -13.93
C VAL A 205 -32.11 -16.83 -13.89
N PRO A 206 -31.53 -17.56 -12.93
CA PRO A 206 -31.80 -18.99 -12.80
C PRO A 206 -33.25 -19.18 -12.37
N ALA A 207 -34.05 -19.78 -13.22
CA ALA A 207 -35.38 -20.24 -12.84
C ALA A 207 -35.26 -21.55 -12.03
N LYS A 208 -35.80 -21.55 -10.83
CA LYS A 208 -35.87 -22.74 -9.98
C LYS A 208 -37.16 -23.48 -10.38
N ASN A 209 -37.04 -24.67 -10.94
CA ASN A 209 -38.15 -25.63 -11.07
C ASN A 209 -38.48 -26.22 -9.70
#